data_05626bc76782638123bc81b56f2e13ed
#
_entry.id   05626bc76782638123bc81b56f2e13ed
#
_cell.length_a   1.000
_cell.length_b   1.000
_cell.length_c   1.000
_cell.angle_alpha   90.00
_cell.angle_beta   90.00
_cell.angle_gamma   90.00
#
_symmetry.space_group_name_H-M   'P 1'
#
loop_
_entity.id
_entity.type
_entity.pdbx_description
1 polymer ?
#
loop_
_entity_poly.entity_id
_entity_poly.type
_entity_poly.pdbx_seq_one_letter_code
_entity_poly.pdbx_strand_id
1 'polypeptide(L)'
;IVAASTSSSAVRGSTFNIIFLDEFAYVPNNIAEEFFSSVYPTVSSGKSSKVMIVSTPHGMNMFYKMWVDAENKRNDYVPIEVHWSEVPGRDEKWKEETIRNTSEGQFQTEFECEFLGSVDTLISASKLKTMAVESPKRSGGLDVYNMPEKDHIYTMAVDVSRGLSYDYSAFVVFDCTKAPYKVVAKYRDNEIKPLLFPSIIERVAKHYNKAFVLIEINDLGQQVADNLQFEIEYDNVMMCTQRGRSGQVLGGGFSGRGNQLGLRMTKGTKRIGTSNLKSLIEGDKLIITDFDIIAELSTFISKGKSWEADSGSTDDLVMCCVIFGWLANQSYFKELTDVDVRGQMFTEQQNAIEADMA
;
A
#
# COMPACT_ATOMS: atom_id res chain seq x y z
N ILE A 1 -10.89 34.35 14.08
CA ILE A 1 -9.91 33.44 13.42
C ILE A 1 -9.34 32.55 14.50
N VAL A 2 -9.35 31.25 14.27
CA VAL A 2 -8.73 30.22 15.14
C VAL A 2 -7.64 29.55 14.32
N ALA A 3 -6.45 29.40 14.88
CA ALA A 3 -5.36 28.65 14.27
C ALA A 3 -5.00 27.47 15.17
N ALA A 4 -4.86 26.29 14.60
CA ALA A 4 -4.50 25.07 15.30
C ALA A 4 -3.73 24.13 14.37
N SER A 5 -2.94 23.22 14.96
CA SER A 5 -2.35 22.13 14.18
C SER A 5 -3.43 21.14 13.74
N THR A 6 -3.24 20.49 12.59
CA THR A 6 -4.17 19.47 12.09
C THR A 6 -4.18 18.27 13.05
N SER A 7 -5.31 18.05 13.70
CA SER A 7 -5.55 16.91 14.58
C SER A 7 -7.03 16.56 14.59
N SER A 8 -7.38 15.34 14.95
CA SER A 8 -8.77 14.86 15.01
C SER A 8 -9.68 15.67 15.95
N SER A 9 -9.11 16.39 16.91
CA SER A 9 -9.84 17.20 17.90
C SER A 9 -9.79 18.71 17.64
N ALA A 10 -8.98 19.19 16.70
CA ALA A 10 -8.66 20.61 16.53
C ALA A 10 -9.86 21.54 16.33
N VAL A 11 -10.95 21.02 15.77
CA VAL A 11 -12.14 21.83 15.41
C VAL A 11 -13.46 21.21 15.90
N ARG A 12 -13.42 20.16 16.73
CA ARG A 12 -14.62 19.52 17.26
C ARG A 12 -15.43 20.52 18.12
N GLY A 13 -16.74 20.55 17.89
CA GLY A 13 -17.67 21.40 18.64
C GLY A 13 -17.71 22.88 18.23
N SER A 14 -16.99 23.25 17.16
CA SER A 14 -16.99 24.60 16.60
C SER A 14 -17.63 24.62 15.21
N THR A 15 -18.29 25.71 14.85
CA THR A 15 -18.86 25.92 13.51
C THR A 15 -18.06 27.00 12.80
N PHE A 16 -17.61 26.71 11.58
CA PHE A 16 -16.81 27.63 10.79
C PHE A 16 -17.46 27.86 9.43
N ASN A 17 -17.40 29.12 8.95
CA ASN A 17 -17.80 29.47 7.60
C ASN A 17 -16.70 29.17 6.58
N ILE A 18 -15.43 29.23 7.00
CA ILE A 18 -14.27 28.97 6.17
C ILE A 18 -13.29 28.11 6.96
N ILE A 19 -12.83 27.05 6.37
CA ILE A 19 -11.71 26.24 6.84
C ILE A 19 -10.60 26.36 5.82
N PHE A 20 -9.41 26.76 6.27
CA PHE A 20 -8.21 26.85 5.46
C PHE A 20 -7.18 25.83 5.98
N LEU A 21 -6.78 24.91 5.13
CA LEU A 21 -5.76 23.89 5.42
C LEU A 21 -4.52 24.24 4.62
N ASP A 22 -3.45 24.52 5.33
CA ASP A 22 -2.14 24.87 4.76
C ASP A 22 -1.23 23.64 4.84
N GLU A 23 -0.42 23.43 3.81
CA GLU A 23 0.53 22.32 3.69
C GLU A 23 -0.10 20.95 3.96
N PHE A 24 -1.32 20.76 3.43
CA PHE A 24 -2.11 19.57 3.76
C PHE A 24 -1.49 18.26 3.27
N ALA A 25 -0.70 18.27 2.18
CA ALA A 25 0.01 17.10 1.69
C ALA A 25 1.06 16.56 2.68
N TYR A 26 1.49 17.38 3.64
CA TYR A 26 2.45 16.98 4.67
C TYR A 26 1.80 16.42 5.95
N VAL A 27 0.48 16.39 5.99
CA VAL A 27 -0.26 15.76 7.11
C VAL A 27 -0.25 14.25 6.92
N PRO A 28 0.18 13.46 7.93
CA PRO A 28 0.14 12.00 7.85
C PRO A 28 -1.26 11.48 7.47
N ASN A 29 -1.34 10.47 6.61
CA ASN A 29 -2.60 9.99 6.05
C ASN A 29 -3.64 9.60 7.12
N ASN A 30 -3.23 8.90 8.17
CA ASN A 30 -4.09 8.53 9.29
C ASN A 30 -4.71 9.76 9.99
N ILE A 31 -3.92 10.81 10.21
CA ILE A 31 -4.39 12.07 10.80
C ILE A 31 -5.30 12.81 9.83
N ALA A 32 -4.96 12.84 8.54
CA ALA A 32 -5.75 13.49 7.50
C ALA A 32 -7.15 12.84 7.37
N GLU A 33 -7.23 11.52 7.34
CA GLU A 33 -8.50 10.78 7.28
C GLU A 33 -9.36 11.01 8.52
N GLU A 34 -8.78 10.92 9.72
CA GLU A 34 -9.49 11.17 10.97
C GLU A 34 -9.96 12.63 11.08
N PHE A 35 -9.13 13.59 10.67
CA PHE A 35 -9.48 15.00 10.61
C PHE A 35 -10.68 15.21 9.67
N PHE A 36 -10.65 14.72 8.46
CA PHE A 36 -11.76 14.88 7.51
C PHE A 36 -13.05 14.23 8.01
N SER A 37 -13.01 13.04 8.58
CA SER A 37 -14.19 12.38 9.13
C SER A 37 -14.81 13.17 10.29
N SER A 38 -14.01 13.90 11.06
CA SER A 38 -14.48 14.72 12.17
C SER A 38 -14.93 16.13 11.77
N VAL A 39 -14.33 16.70 10.70
CA VAL A 39 -14.55 18.09 10.27
C VAL A 39 -15.64 18.18 9.21
N TYR A 40 -15.75 17.23 8.32
CA TYR A 40 -16.72 17.26 7.23
C TYR A 40 -18.18 17.43 7.67
N PRO A 41 -18.66 16.75 8.73
CA PRO A 41 -20.01 17.00 9.27
C PRO A 41 -20.23 18.44 9.74
N THR A 42 -19.18 19.09 10.27
CA THR A 42 -19.22 20.48 10.73
C THR A 42 -19.34 21.46 9.57
N VAL A 43 -18.65 21.18 8.48
CA VAL A 43 -18.71 21.97 7.25
C VAL A 43 -20.05 21.79 6.55
N SER A 44 -20.52 20.55 6.42
CA SER A 44 -21.75 20.20 5.71
C SER A 44 -23.02 20.73 6.39
N SER A 45 -22.96 21.05 7.68
CA SER A 45 -24.09 21.66 8.42
C SER A 45 -24.31 23.15 8.10
N GLY A 46 -23.32 23.81 7.50
CA GLY A 46 -23.39 25.23 7.15
C GLY A 46 -23.90 25.47 5.72
N LYS A 47 -24.85 26.39 5.54
CA LYS A 47 -25.40 26.72 4.21
C LYS A 47 -24.40 27.38 3.24
N SER A 48 -23.27 27.88 3.73
CA SER A 48 -22.27 28.64 2.95
C SER A 48 -20.82 28.37 3.39
N SER A 49 -20.57 27.23 4.00
CA SER A 49 -19.23 26.87 4.43
C SER A 49 -18.33 26.55 3.24
N LYS A 50 -17.05 26.97 3.31
CA LYS A 50 -16.04 26.70 2.30
C LYS A 50 -14.83 26.03 2.93
N VAL A 51 -14.24 25.10 2.22
CA VAL A 51 -12.96 24.49 2.56
C VAL A 51 -11.96 24.87 1.47
N MET A 52 -10.85 25.46 1.88
CA MET A 52 -9.70 25.74 1.01
C MET A 52 -8.52 24.91 1.48
N ILE A 53 -7.91 24.18 0.57
CA ILE A 53 -6.78 23.32 0.84
C ILE A 53 -5.64 23.75 -0.07
N VAL A 54 -4.51 24.06 0.53
CA VAL A 54 -3.31 24.52 -0.20
C VAL A 54 -2.14 23.63 0.24
N SER A 55 -1.36 23.19 -0.72
CA SER A 55 -0.11 22.47 -0.48
C SER A 55 0.74 22.40 -1.74
N THR A 56 2.02 22.22 -1.61
CA THR A 56 2.85 21.59 -2.64
C THR A 56 2.62 20.07 -2.60
N PRO A 57 2.78 19.35 -3.72
CA PRO A 57 2.67 17.89 -3.75
C PRO A 57 3.64 17.21 -2.80
N HIS A 58 3.20 16.14 -2.15
CA HIS A 58 4.06 15.31 -1.30
C HIS A 58 3.64 13.84 -1.37
N GLY A 59 4.08 13.14 -2.41
CA GLY A 59 3.68 11.75 -2.66
C GLY A 59 2.21 11.59 -3.05
N MET A 60 1.78 10.34 -3.16
CA MET A 60 0.41 9.97 -3.55
C MET A 60 -0.48 9.75 -2.31
N ASN A 61 -0.62 10.78 -1.50
CA ASN A 61 -1.36 10.78 -0.24
C ASN A 61 -2.84 11.22 -0.40
N MET A 62 -3.52 11.55 0.70
CA MET A 62 -4.91 12.00 0.67
C MET A 62 -5.09 13.28 -0.16
N PHE A 63 -4.14 14.23 -0.13
CA PHE A 63 -4.19 15.43 -0.95
C PHE A 63 -4.16 15.08 -2.44
N TYR A 64 -3.26 14.18 -2.85
CA TYR A 64 -3.22 13.65 -4.22
C TYR A 64 -4.56 13.02 -4.64
N LYS A 65 -5.15 12.19 -3.77
CA LYS A 65 -6.45 11.57 -4.06
C LYS A 65 -7.54 12.61 -4.26
N MET A 66 -7.60 13.62 -3.37
CA MET A 66 -8.57 14.70 -3.49
C MET A 66 -8.37 15.50 -4.79
N TRP A 67 -7.12 15.73 -5.17
CA TRP A 67 -6.74 16.40 -6.41
C TRP A 67 -7.20 15.61 -7.64
N VAL A 68 -6.83 14.35 -7.76
CA VAL A 68 -7.23 13.48 -8.88
C VAL A 68 -8.75 13.31 -8.96
N ASP A 69 -9.42 13.20 -7.82
CA ASP A 69 -10.88 13.12 -7.78
C ASP A 69 -11.54 14.45 -8.23
N ALA A 70 -10.93 15.59 -7.93
CA ALA A 70 -11.39 16.90 -8.41
C ALA A 70 -11.21 17.06 -9.91
N GLU A 71 -10.05 16.72 -10.46
CA GLU A 71 -9.78 16.73 -11.91
C GLU A 71 -10.76 15.83 -12.67
N ASN A 72 -11.08 14.67 -12.12
CA ASN A 72 -12.03 13.71 -12.69
C ASN A 72 -13.50 14.01 -12.33
N LYS A 73 -13.80 15.14 -11.67
CA LYS A 73 -15.15 15.55 -11.24
C LYS A 73 -15.87 14.51 -10.36
N ARG A 74 -15.11 13.81 -9.53
CA ARG A 74 -15.63 12.83 -8.56
C ARG A 74 -15.93 13.44 -7.19
N ASN A 75 -15.48 14.68 -6.95
CA ASN A 75 -15.79 15.49 -5.78
C ASN A 75 -16.15 16.92 -6.22
N ASP A 76 -16.57 17.75 -5.29
CA ASP A 76 -17.02 19.14 -5.54
C ASP A 76 -15.88 20.17 -5.41
N TYR A 77 -14.63 19.74 -5.23
CA TYR A 77 -13.49 20.65 -5.19
C TYR A 77 -13.13 21.17 -6.59
N VAL A 78 -12.67 22.41 -6.63
CA VAL A 78 -12.16 23.04 -7.84
C VAL A 78 -10.63 23.04 -7.76
N PRO A 79 -9.92 22.23 -8.59
CA PRO A 79 -8.48 22.21 -8.57
C PRO A 79 -7.93 23.49 -9.21
N ILE A 80 -6.95 24.11 -8.54
CA ILE A 80 -6.21 25.27 -9.03
C ILE A 80 -4.73 24.96 -8.88
N GLU A 81 -4.02 24.83 -9.98
CA GLU A 81 -2.58 24.65 -10.02
C GLU A 81 -1.92 25.98 -10.39
N VAL A 82 -0.80 26.29 -9.78
CA VAL A 82 0.04 27.45 -10.10
C VAL A 82 1.44 26.97 -10.39
N HIS A 83 1.70 26.72 -11.65
CA HIS A 83 3.01 26.32 -12.14
C HIS A 83 4.01 27.48 -12.05
N TRP A 84 5.30 27.21 -11.79
CA TRP A 84 6.31 28.25 -11.62
C TRP A 84 6.38 29.25 -12.78
N SER A 85 6.15 28.80 -14.01
CA SER A 85 6.20 29.64 -15.22
C SER A 85 5.07 30.69 -15.29
N GLU A 86 4.00 30.52 -14.50
CA GLU A 86 2.90 31.47 -14.41
C GLU A 86 3.18 32.60 -13.41
N VAL A 87 4.24 32.45 -12.61
CA VAL A 87 4.62 33.43 -11.58
C VAL A 87 5.50 34.53 -12.20
N PRO A 88 5.08 35.80 -12.17
CA PRO A 88 5.86 36.91 -12.75
C PRO A 88 7.28 36.96 -12.17
N GLY A 89 8.27 37.11 -13.06
CA GLY A 89 9.68 37.20 -12.69
C GLY A 89 10.42 35.87 -12.55
N ARG A 90 9.76 34.75 -12.79
CA ARG A 90 10.39 33.43 -12.89
C ARG A 90 10.62 33.06 -14.34
N ASP A 91 11.85 32.89 -14.75
CA ASP A 91 12.31 32.49 -16.08
C ASP A 91 13.20 31.25 -16.04
N GLU A 92 13.67 30.78 -17.19
CA GLU A 92 14.55 29.60 -17.27
C GLU A 92 15.83 29.78 -16.48
N LYS A 93 16.37 30.99 -16.40
CA LYS A 93 17.55 31.28 -15.57
C LYS A 93 17.25 31.08 -14.09
N TRP A 94 16.10 31.58 -13.64
CA TRP A 94 15.64 31.36 -12.27
C TRP A 94 15.44 29.86 -12.00
N LYS A 95 14.88 29.09 -12.94
CA LYS A 95 14.75 27.64 -12.86
C LYS A 95 16.11 26.96 -12.65
N GLU A 96 17.08 27.25 -13.54
CA GLU A 96 18.42 26.66 -13.44
C GLU A 96 19.14 27.02 -12.13
N GLU A 97 18.97 28.25 -11.66
CA GLU A 97 19.55 28.70 -10.38
C GLU A 97 18.88 27.99 -9.19
N THR A 98 17.58 27.80 -9.24
CA THR A 98 16.84 27.10 -8.18
C THR A 98 17.20 25.62 -8.12
N ILE A 99 17.28 24.93 -9.26
CA ILE A 99 17.70 23.52 -9.33
C ILE A 99 19.12 23.34 -8.79
N ARG A 100 20.06 24.25 -9.12
CA ARG A 100 21.45 24.22 -8.59
C ARG A 100 21.52 24.35 -7.06
N ASN A 101 20.62 25.14 -6.49
CA ASN A 101 20.60 25.40 -5.05
C ASN A 101 19.77 24.39 -4.24
N THR A 102 18.96 23.57 -4.92
CA THR A 102 18.10 22.56 -4.32
C THR A 102 18.38 21.19 -4.95
N SER A 103 17.45 20.67 -5.74
CA SER A 103 17.61 19.49 -6.57
C SER A 103 16.53 19.47 -7.64
N GLU A 104 16.74 18.69 -8.70
CA GLU A 104 15.73 18.48 -9.76
C GLU A 104 14.39 17.96 -9.17
N GLY A 105 14.44 16.93 -8.32
CA GLY A 105 13.24 16.36 -7.71
C GLY A 105 12.51 17.35 -6.79
N GLN A 106 13.24 18.17 -6.04
CA GLN A 106 12.63 19.22 -5.23
C GLN A 106 11.99 20.29 -6.11
N PHE A 107 12.64 20.67 -7.21
CA PHE A 107 12.09 21.63 -8.15
C PHE A 107 10.79 21.13 -8.78
N GLN A 108 10.77 19.87 -9.22
CA GLN A 108 9.56 19.24 -9.78
C GLN A 108 8.40 19.23 -8.78
N THR A 109 8.65 18.92 -7.52
CA THR A 109 7.61 18.89 -6.49
C THR A 109 7.13 20.29 -6.10
N GLU A 110 8.06 21.21 -5.80
CA GLU A 110 7.73 22.51 -5.21
C GLU A 110 7.27 23.54 -6.25
N PHE A 111 7.72 23.42 -7.50
CA PHE A 111 7.53 24.46 -8.50
C PHE A 111 6.87 23.98 -9.79
N GLU A 112 7.05 22.72 -10.18
CA GLU A 112 6.33 22.10 -11.31
C GLU A 112 5.05 21.40 -10.86
N CYS A 113 4.75 21.42 -9.55
CA CYS A 113 3.55 20.83 -8.96
C CYS A 113 3.39 19.33 -9.23
N GLU A 114 4.49 18.62 -9.48
CA GLU A 114 4.44 17.21 -9.77
C GLU A 114 4.26 16.37 -8.50
N PHE A 115 3.24 15.52 -8.48
CA PHE A 115 3.09 14.48 -7.46
C PHE A 115 4.11 13.37 -7.71
N LEU A 116 5.32 13.61 -7.28
CA LEU A 116 6.37 12.59 -7.28
C LEU A 116 6.27 11.78 -5.98
N GLY A 117 6.48 10.48 -6.07
CA GLY A 117 6.80 9.69 -4.89
C GLY A 117 8.12 10.17 -4.27
N SER A 118 8.41 9.73 -3.05
CA SER A 118 9.71 9.99 -2.41
C SER A 118 10.86 9.56 -3.33
N VAL A 119 12.02 10.19 -3.19
CA VAL A 119 13.22 9.82 -3.95
C VAL A 119 13.64 8.39 -3.55
N ASP A 120 14.10 7.59 -4.52
CA ASP A 120 14.55 6.20 -4.32
C ASP A 120 13.45 5.23 -3.85
N THR A 121 12.22 5.38 -4.37
CA THR A 121 11.13 4.42 -4.10
C THR A 121 11.40 3.05 -4.72
N LEU A 122 10.80 2.01 -4.12
CA LEU A 122 10.91 0.63 -4.62
C LEU A 122 10.40 0.51 -6.07
N ILE A 123 9.26 1.13 -6.35
CA ILE A 123 8.62 1.17 -7.67
C ILE A 123 8.91 2.51 -8.32
N SER A 124 9.22 2.51 -9.61
CA SER A 124 9.53 3.73 -10.34
C SER A 124 8.32 4.70 -10.37
N ALA A 125 8.61 5.99 -10.29
CA ALA A 125 7.56 7.03 -10.34
C ALA A 125 6.73 6.93 -11.64
N SER A 126 7.37 6.60 -12.77
CA SER A 126 6.69 6.38 -14.04
C SER A 126 5.69 5.22 -13.97
N LYS A 127 6.04 4.12 -13.29
CA LYS A 127 5.14 3.00 -13.10
C LYS A 127 3.98 3.36 -12.18
N LEU A 128 4.25 3.99 -11.03
CA LEU A 128 3.22 4.42 -10.08
C LEU A 128 2.18 5.35 -10.74
N LYS A 129 2.60 6.30 -11.57
CA LYS A 129 1.71 7.21 -12.33
C LYS A 129 0.78 6.45 -13.30
N THR A 130 1.18 5.29 -13.81
CA THR A 130 0.38 4.49 -14.76
C THR A 130 -0.56 3.49 -14.08
N MET A 131 -0.44 3.29 -12.78
CA MET A 131 -1.30 2.36 -12.04
C MET A 131 -2.72 2.93 -11.93
N ALA A 132 -3.70 2.17 -12.41
CA ALA A 132 -5.09 2.56 -12.33
C ALA A 132 -5.61 2.43 -10.89
N VAL A 133 -6.40 3.41 -10.46
CA VAL A 133 -7.06 3.37 -9.14
C VAL A 133 -8.55 3.09 -9.33
N GLU A 134 -9.05 2.11 -8.61
CA GLU A 134 -10.47 1.74 -8.59
C GLU A 134 -11.09 2.04 -7.21
N SER A 135 -12.39 2.30 -7.21
CA SER A 135 -13.14 2.50 -5.97
C SER A 135 -13.65 1.15 -5.45
N PRO A 136 -13.29 0.73 -4.23
CA PRO A 136 -13.75 -0.53 -3.66
C PRO A 136 -15.19 -0.46 -3.16
N LYS A 137 -15.81 -1.63 -2.96
CA LYS A 137 -16.97 -1.76 -2.07
C LYS A 137 -16.47 -1.88 -0.64
N ARG A 138 -16.83 -0.91 0.21
CA ARG A 138 -16.35 -0.82 1.61
C ARG A 138 -17.33 -1.42 2.61
N SER A 139 -16.82 -2.19 3.58
CA SER A 139 -17.59 -2.70 4.71
C SER A 139 -16.67 -2.98 5.91
N GLY A 140 -16.76 -2.15 6.96
CA GLY A 140 -16.08 -2.40 8.23
C GLY A 140 -14.56 -2.58 8.12
N GLY A 141 -13.86 -1.67 7.45
CA GLY A 141 -12.41 -1.73 7.22
C GLY A 141 -11.97 -2.65 6.09
N LEU A 142 -12.88 -3.46 5.53
CA LEU A 142 -12.63 -4.30 4.37
C LEU A 142 -12.99 -3.56 3.08
N ASP A 143 -12.03 -3.44 2.19
CA ASP A 143 -12.20 -2.94 0.83
C ASP A 143 -12.17 -4.10 -0.16
N VAL A 144 -13.23 -4.25 -0.95
CA VAL A 144 -13.40 -5.34 -1.93
C VAL A 144 -13.42 -4.76 -3.34
N TYR A 145 -12.49 -5.20 -4.17
CA TYR A 145 -12.37 -4.82 -5.60
C TYR A 145 -13.03 -5.85 -6.50
N ASN A 146 -12.77 -7.14 -6.25
CA ASN A 146 -13.36 -8.26 -6.98
C ASN A 146 -13.97 -9.27 -6.01
N MET A 147 -15.18 -9.72 -6.32
CA MET A 147 -15.81 -10.84 -5.60
C MET A 147 -15.10 -12.15 -5.97
N PRO A 148 -15.11 -13.15 -5.07
CA PRO A 148 -14.51 -14.44 -5.36
C PRO A 148 -15.22 -15.13 -6.54
N GLU A 149 -14.40 -15.71 -7.43
CA GLU A 149 -14.88 -16.53 -8.55
C GLU A 149 -14.72 -18.02 -8.21
N LYS A 150 -15.64 -18.85 -8.71
CA LYS A 150 -15.59 -20.29 -8.49
C LYS A 150 -14.29 -20.87 -9.09
N ASP A 151 -13.68 -21.81 -8.39
CA ASP A 151 -12.47 -22.53 -8.79
C ASP A 151 -11.19 -21.63 -8.89
N HIS A 152 -11.28 -20.35 -8.48
CA HIS A 152 -10.12 -19.50 -8.36
C HIS A 152 -9.33 -19.79 -7.08
N ILE A 153 -8.01 -19.62 -7.16
CA ILE A 153 -7.06 -19.82 -6.07
C ILE A 153 -6.70 -18.46 -5.50
N TYR A 154 -6.92 -18.30 -4.19
CA TYR A 154 -6.62 -17.05 -3.49
C TYR A 154 -5.56 -17.28 -2.42
N THR A 155 -4.71 -16.27 -2.24
CA THR A 155 -3.80 -16.19 -1.11
C THR A 155 -4.05 -14.90 -0.34
N MET A 156 -3.83 -14.94 0.97
CA MET A 156 -3.94 -13.79 1.86
C MET A 156 -2.60 -13.62 2.59
N ALA A 157 -1.97 -12.48 2.41
CA ALA A 157 -0.78 -12.08 3.14
C ALA A 157 -1.19 -11.16 4.29
N VAL A 158 -0.69 -11.43 5.50
CA VAL A 158 -1.11 -10.77 6.74
C VAL A 158 0.08 -10.17 7.46
N ASP A 159 -0.03 -8.89 7.81
CA ASP A 159 0.86 -8.17 8.70
C ASP A 159 0.12 -7.79 9.99
N VAL A 160 0.76 -7.97 11.16
CA VAL A 160 0.09 -7.86 12.45
C VAL A 160 0.71 -6.78 13.31
N SER A 161 -0.07 -5.78 13.68
CA SER A 161 0.31 -4.74 14.64
C SER A 161 -0.22 -5.02 16.04
N ARG A 162 0.19 -4.15 16.99
CA ARG A 162 -0.27 -4.22 18.39
C ARG A 162 -1.66 -3.60 18.64
N GLY A 163 -2.26 -2.93 17.66
CA GLY A 163 -3.54 -2.24 17.81
C GLY A 163 -3.46 -1.05 18.79
N LEU A 164 -2.36 -0.29 18.75
CA LEU A 164 -2.09 0.87 19.61
C LEU A 164 -2.22 2.20 18.87
N SER A 165 -2.96 2.21 17.76
CA SER A 165 -3.25 3.39 16.92
C SER A 165 -2.05 3.99 16.16
N TYR A 166 -0.90 3.31 16.10
CA TYR A 166 0.28 3.74 15.34
C TYR A 166 0.43 2.96 14.03
N ASP A 167 0.55 1.62 14.12
CA ASP A 167 0.68 0.73 12.99
C ASP A 167 -0.64 -0.02 12.76
N TYR A 168 -0.92 -0.41 11.54
CA TYR A 168 -2.13 -1.15 11.20
C TYR A 168 -1.90 -2.65 11.24
N SER A 169 -2.88 -3.40 11.79
CA SER A 169 -3.05 -4.80 11.41
C SER A 169 -3.70 -4.84 10.04
N ALA A 170 -3.05 -5.47 9.08
CA ALA A 170 -3.46 -5.46 7.70
C ALA A 170 -3.43 -6.84 7.06
N PHE A 171 -4.26 -7.05 6.06
CA PHE A 171 -4.09 -8.13 5.10
C PHE A 171 -4.49 -7.71 3.70
N VAL A 172 -3.88 -8.37 2.72
CA VAL A 172 -4.20 -8.22 1.30
C VAL A 172 -4.51 -9.59 0.73
N VAL A 173 -5.61 -9.68 -0.03
CA VAL A 173 -6.04 -10.90 -0.72
C VAL A 173 -5.68 -10.79 -2.18
N PHE A 174 -5.03 -11.83 -2.70
CA PHE A 174 -4.56 -11.92 -4.08
C PHE A 174 -5.27 -13.07 -4.79
N ASP A 175 -5.79 -12.82 -5.99
CA ASP A 175 -6.15 -13.87 -6.94
C ASP A 175 -4.88 -14.36 -7.63
N CYS A 176 -4.56 -15.62 -7.41
CA CYS A 176 -3.33 -16.26 -7.89
C CYS A 176 -3.60 -17.34 -8.94
N THR A 177 -4.82 -17.39 -9.48
CA THR A 177 -5.25 -18.44 -10.42
C THR A 177 -4.41 -18.44 -11.69
N LYS A 178 -4.08 -17.24 -12.18
CA LYS A 178 -3.24 -17.06 -13.38
C LYS A 178 -2.54 -15.70 -13.34
N ALA A 179 -1.46 -15.54 -14.07
CA ALA A 179 -0.84 -14.24 -14.28
C ALA A 179 -1.65 -13.39 -15.29
N PRO A 180 -1.74 -12.07 -15.13
CA PRO A 180 -1.25 -11.34 -13.97
C PRO A 180 -2.08 -11.63 -12.72
N TYR A 181 -1.41 -11.74 -11.57
CA TYR A 181 -2.07 -11.80 -10.28
C TYR A 181 -2.80 -10.48 -9.99
N LYS A 182 -3.81 -10.52 -9.13
CA LYS A 182 -4.59 -9.32 -8.80
C LYS A 182 -4.80 -9.17 -7.31
N VAL A 183 -4.70 -7.96 -6.80
CA VAL A 183 -5.25 -7.60 -5.50
C VAL A 183 -6.76 -7.51 -5.64
N VAL A 184 -7.50 -8.34 -4.88
CA VAL A 184 -8.97 -8.43 -4.95
C VAL A 184 -9.67 -7.89 -3.72
N ALA A 185 -8.99 -7.87 -2.57
CA ALA A 185 -9.47 -7.24 -1.35
C ALA A 185 -8.31 -6.85 -0.45
N LYS A 186 -8.56 -5.87 0.44
CA LYS A 186 -7.65 -5.52 1.53
C LYS A 186 -8.43 -5.18 2.79
N TYR A 187 -7.77 -5.31 3.91
CA TYR A 187 -8.23 -4.85 5.22
C TYR A 187 -7.09 -4.14 5.92
N ARG A 188 -7.39 -3.04 6.62
CA ARG A 188 -6.47 -2.43 7.56
C ARG A 188 -7.24 -1.79 8.72
N ASP A 189 -6.71 -1.93 9.93
CA ASP A 189 -7.28 -1.37 11.14
C ASP A 189 -6.17 -1.19 12.19
N ASN A 190 -6.04 0.01 12.74
CA ASN A 190 -5.01 0.33 13.74
C ASN A 190 -5.48 0.21 15.19
N GLU A 191 -6.75 -0.13 15.41
CA GLU A 191 -7.35 -0.30 16.73
C GLU A 191 -7.70 -1.77 17.01
N ILE A 192 -7.74 -2.63 15.98
CA ILE A 192 -8.09 -4.03 16.16
C ILE A 192 -7.08 -4.75 17.06
N LYS A 193 -7.62 -5.42 18.08
CA LYS A 193 -6.79 -6.20 18.97
C LYS A 193 -6.35 -7.53 18.32
N PRO A 194 -5.10 -7.96 18.49
CA PRO A 194 -4.60 -9.21 17.92
C PRO A 194 -5.46 -10.44 18.22
N LEU A 195 -6.17 -10.47 19.35
CA LEU A 195 -7.06 -11.55 19.71
C LEU A 195 -8.32 -11.65 18.84
N LEU A 196 -8.79 -10.53 18.28
CA LEU A 196 -10.00 -10.48 17.44
C LEU A 196 -9.68 -10.62 15.95
N PHE A 197 -8.46 -10.31 15.56
CA PHE A 197 -8.05 -10.28 14.16
C PHE A 197 -8.15 -11.65 13.46
N PRO A 198 -7.83 -12.82 14.10
CA PRO A 198 -7.98 -14.13 13.48
C PRO A 198 -9.40 -14.44 12.98
N SER A 199 -10.44 -13.97 13.69
CA SER A 199 -11.83 -14.18 13.27
C SER A 199 -12.19 -13.39 11.99
N ILE A 200 -11.57 -12.23 11.78
CA ILE A 200 -11.76 -11.44 10.54
C ILE A 200 -11.00 -12.12 9.40
N ILE A 201 -9.76 -12.55 9.63
CA ILE A 201 -8.94 -13.30 8.67
C ILE A 201 -9.71 -14.53 8.18
N GLU A 202 -10.19 -15.35 9.12
CA GLU A 202 -10.94 -16.58 8.81
C GLU A 202 -12.17 -16.31 7.97
N ARG A 203 -13.00 -15.35 8.37
CA ARG A 203 -14.23 -15.01 7.65
C ARG A 203 -13.95 -14.60 6.21
N VAL A 204 -12.95 -13.74 6.00
CA VAL A 204 -12.59 -13.27 4.66
C VAL A 204 -11.91 -14.37 3.86
N ALA A 205 -11.01 -15.14 4.45
CA ALA A 205 -10.34 -16.25 3.78
C ALA A 205 -11.33 -17.35 3.35
N LYS A 206 -12.33 -17.69 4.18
CA LYS A 206 -13.42 -18.60 3.81
C LYS A 206 -14.24 -18.06 2.65
N HIS A 207 -14.52 -16.75 2.64
CA HIS A 207 -15.24 -16.11 1.55
C HIS A 207 -14.50 -16.21 0.21
N TYR A 208 -13.16 -16.08 0.23
CA TYR A 208 -12.30 -16.25 -0.94
C TYR A 208 -11.83 -17.70 -1.12
N ASN A 209 -12.78 -18.62 -1.30
CA ASN A 209 -12.58 -20.05 -1.61
C ASN A 209 -11.61 -20.77 -0.64
N LYS A 210 -11.63 -20.43 0.64
CA LYS A 210 -10.67 -20.88 1.63
C LYS A 210 -9.23 -20.52 1.27
N ALA A 211 -8.98 -19.23 1.05
CA ALA A 211 -7.68 -18.69 0.68
C ALA A 211 -6.54 -19.23 1.55
N PHE A 212 -5.38 -19.45 0.96
CA PHE A 212 -4.17 -19.80 1.70
C PHE A 212 -3.63 -18.58 2.44
N VAL A 213 -3.48 -18.66 3.75
CA VAL A 213 -3.11 -17.53 4.62
C VAL A 213 -1.65 -17.62 5.02
N LEU A 214 -0.85 -16.63 4.69
CA LEU A 214 0.54 -16.47 5.12
C LEU A 214 0.64 -15.26 6.05
N ILE A 215 0.95 -15.51 7.32
CA ILE A 215 1.03 -14.50 8.38
C ILE A 215 2.48 -14.17 8.67
N GLU A 216 2.84 -12.89 8.78
CA GLU A 216 4.09 -12.48 9.38
C GLU A 216 4.05 -12.76 10.89
N ILE A 217 5.01 -13.57 11.38
CA ILE A 217 5.00 -14.05 12.77
C ILE A 217 5.99 -13.34 13.70
N ASN A 218 6.48 -12.19 13.29
CA ASN A 218 7.24 -11.34 14.18
C ASN A 218 6.30 -10.75 15.24
N ASP A 219 6.83 -10.45 16.40
CA ASP A 219 6.07 -9.88 17.53
C ASP A 219 4.77 -10.67 17.84
N LEU A 220 3.60 -10.06 17.65
CA LEU A 220 2.29 -10.66 17.95
C LEU A 220 1.73 -11.57 16.84
N GLY A 221 2.36 -11.58 15.67
CA GLY A 221 1.88 -12.38 14.55
C GLY A 221 1.86 -13.89 14.83
N GLN A 222 2.79 -14.39 15.66
CA GLN A 222 2.76 -15.79 16.09
C GLN A 222 1.47 -16.13 16.86
N GLN A 223 1.02 -15.25 17.75
CA GLN A 223 -0.23 -15.45 18.50
C GLN A 223 -1.45 -15.47 17.58
N VAL A 224 -1.46 -14.59 16.54
CA VAL A 224 -2.54 -14.57 15.54
C VAL A 224 -2.55 -15.85 14.72
N ALA A 225 -1.37 -16.35 14.30
CA ALA A 225 -1.23 -17.59 13.54
C ALA A 225 -1.67 -18.82 14.36
N ASP A 226 -1.22 -18.91 15.62
CA ASP A 226 -1.58 -20.00 16.52
C ASP A 226 -3.09 -20.02 16.80
N ASN A 227 -3.69 -18.86 17.08
CA ASN A 227 -5.13 -18.74 17.30
C ASN A 227 -5.93 -19.13 16.04
N LEU A 228 -5.51 -18.68 14.87
CA LEU A 228 -6.19 -19.02 13.60
C LEU A 228 -6.13 -20.53 13.32
N GLN A 229 -4.98 -21.17 13.55
CA GLN A 229 -4.78 -22.61 13.29
C GLN A 229 -5.40 -23.51 14.36
N PHE A 230 -5.19 -23.20 15.65
CA PHE A 230 -5.50 -24.14 16.74
C PHE A 230 -6.83 -23.83 17.45
N GLU A 231 -7.24 -22.56 17.56
CA GLU A 231 -8.49 -22.19 18.22
C GLU A 231 -9.67 -22.08 17.22
N ILE A 232 -9.39 -21.51 16.03
CA ILE A 232 -10.40 -21.34 14.97
C ILE A 232 -10.43 -22.56 14.03
N GLU A 233 -9.36 -23.39 14.07
CA GLU A 233 -9.21 -24.58 13.22
C GLU A 233 -9.27 -24.26 11.71
N TYR A 234 -8.59 -23.20 11.30
CA TYR A 234 -8.52 -22.84 9.88
C TYR A 234 -7.39 -23.61 9.19
N ASP A 235 -7.74 -24.54 8.29
CA ASP A 235 -6.83 -25.54 7.71
C ASP A 235 -5.74 -24.95 6.79
N ASN A 236 -6.00 -23.81 6.13
CA ASN A 236 -5.12 -23.28 5.07
C ASN A 236 -4.13 -22.21 5.57
N VAL A 237 -3.66 -22.34 6.82
CA VAL A 237 -2.54 -21.52 7.31
C VAL A 237 -1.23 -22.09 6.79
N MET A 238 -0.45 -21.26 6.09
CA MET A 238 0.81 -21.68 5.49
C MET A 238 1.92 -21.81 6.53
N MET A 239 2.76 -22.82 6.34
CA MET A 239 3.90 -23.11 7.22
C MET A 239 5.22 -22.89 6.48
N CYS A 240 6.21 -22.37 7.20
CA CYS A 240 7.57 -22.21 6.72
C CYS A 240 8.55 -23.09 7.50
N THR A 241 9.55 -23.60 6.79
CA THR A 241 10.66 -24.39 7.38
C THR A 241 11.96 -23.64 7.21
N GLN A 242 12.79 -23.59 8.24
CA GLN A 242 14.15 -23.05 8.16
C GLN A 242 15.08 -24.08 7.51
N ARG A 243 15.67 -23.76 6.35
CA ARG A 243 16.62 -24.64 5.65
C ARG A 243 18.01 -24.01 5.58
N GLY A 244 18.78 -24.12 6.63
CA GLY A 244 20.20 -23.76 6.67
C GLY A 244 20.52 -22.42 5.98
N ARG A 245 21.41 -22.44 4.99
CA ARG A 245 21.80 -21.24 4.23
C ARG A 245 20.74 -20.70 3.26
N SER A 246 19.77 -21.54 2.88
CA SER A 246 18.67 -21.14 1.98
C SER A 246 17.61 -20.27 2.70
N GLY A 247 17.71 -20.13 4.03
CA GLY A 247 16.75 -19.38 4.81
C GLY A 247 15.41 -20.08 4.95
N GLN A 248 14.34 -19.33 5.07
CA GLN A 248 12.98 -19.85 5.15
C GLN A 248 12.47 -20.27 3.77
N VAL A 249 11.80 -21.43 3.74
CA VAL A 249 11.16 -21.99 2.55
C VAL A 249 9.74 -22.39 2.94
N LEU A 250 8.77 -22.13 2.05
CA LEU A 250 7.41 -22.59 2.24
C LEU A 250 7.40 -24.13 2.27
N GLY A 251 6.87 -24.71 3.35
CA GLY A 251 6.80 -26.17 3.53
C GLY A 251 5.54 -26.74 2.93
N GLY A 252 5.67 -27.81 2.12
CA GLY A 252 4.55 -28.62 1.69
C GLY A 252 4.28 -29.72 2.73
N GLY A 253 3.20 -29.60 3.52
CA GLY A 253 2.72 -30.68 4.40
C GLY A 253 2.79 -30.41 5.91
N PHE A 254 1.87 -30.99 6.62
CA PHE A 254 1.53 -30.76 8.03
C PHE A 254 2.50 -31.33 9.08
N SER A 255 3.55 -32.03 8.70
CA SER A 255 4.43 -32.70 9.69
C SER A 255 5.88 -32.81 9.26
N GLY A 256 6.67 -31.78 9.58
CA GLY A 256 8.14 -31.84 9.53
C GLY A 256 8.72 -31.22 10.79
N ARG A 257 9.78 -31.84 11.39
CA ARG A 257 10.52 -31.18 12.46
C ARG A 257 11.05 -29.83 12.00
N GLY A 258 10.67 -28.74 12.68
CA GLY A 258 11.10 -27.38 12.39
C GLY A 258 10.13 -26.57 11.50
N ASN A 259 8.91 -27.05 11.23
CA ASN A 259 7.86 -26.26 10.62
C ASN A 259 7.33 -25.23 11.61
N GLN A 260 7.15 -24.00 11.17
CA GLN A 260 6.61 -22.90 11.94
C GLN A 260 5.42 -22.32 11.16
N LEU A 261 4.30 -22.06 11.82
CA LEU A 261 3.18 -21.34 11.24
C LEU A 261 3.63 -19.96 10.80
N GLY A 262 3.30 -19.57 9.56
CA GLY A 262 3.61 -18.26 9.02
C GLY A 262 5.08 -18.03 8.65
N LEU A 263 5.41 -16.80 8.36
CA LEU A 263 6.69 -16.34 7.85
C LEU A 263 7.37 -15.40 8.85
N ARG A 264 8.60 -15.70 9.26
CA ARG A 264 9.41 -14.77 10.03
C ARG A 264 10.07 -13.75 9.09
N MET A 265 9.74 -12.48 9.23
CA MET A 265 10.38 -11.42 8.46
C MET A 265 11.79 -11.16 8.97
N THR A 266 12.76 -11.52 8.14
CA THR A 266 14.19 -11.26 8.36
C THR A 266 14.69 -10.31 7.26
N LYS A 267 15.89 -9.73 7.44
CA LYS A 267 16.51 -8.91 6.38
C LYS A 267 16.61 -9.67 5.04
N GLY A 268 16.88 -10.97 5.08
CA GLY A 268 16.95 -11.81 3.90
C GLY A 268 15.58 -12.02 3.25
N THR A 269 14.56 -12.33 4.06
CA THR A 269 13.19 -12.54 3.61
C THR A 269 12.62 -11.24 3.01
N LYS A 270 12.78 -10.12 3.71
CA LYS A 270 12.35 -8.79 3.23
C LYS A 270 13.00 -8.45 1.88
N ARG A 271 14.34 -8.66 1.76
CA ARG A 271 15.05 -8.40 0.51
C ARG A 271 14.54 -9.25 -0.67
N ILE A 272 14.27 -10.53 -0.45
CA ILE A 272 13.70 -11.41 -1.49
C ILE A 272 12.29 -10.94 -1.86
N GLY A 273 11.46 -10.69 -0.86
CA GLY A 273 10.08 -10.22 -1.06
C GLY A 273 10.02 -8.90 -1.83
N THR A 274 10.81 -7.90 -1.43
CA THR A 274 10.84 -6.59 -2.10
C THR A 274 11.37 -6.68 -3.53
N SER A 275 12.43 -7.48 -3.77
CA SER A 275 12.96 -7.68 -5.12
C SER A 275 11.95 -8.32 -6.05
N ASN A 276 11.23 -9.35 -5.58
CA ASN A 276 10.20 -10.02 -6.37
C ASN A 276 8.95 -9.14 -6.55
N LEU A 277 8.52 -8.42 -5.51
CA LEU A 277 7.40 -7.49 -5.61
C LEU A 277 7.68 -6.43 -6.69
N LYS A 278 8.90 -5.85 -6.69
CA LYS A 278 9.33 -4.93 -7.74
C LYS A 278 9.20 -5.56 -9.12
N SER A 279 9.73 -6.76 -9.30
CA SER A 279 9.68 -7.47 -10.59
C SER A 279 8.25 -7.78 -11.04
N LEU A 280 7.35 -8.13 -10.11
CA LEU A 280 5.94 -8.40 -10.41
C LEU A 280 5.19 -7.13 -10.85
N ILE A 281 5.42 -6.02 -10.17
CA ILE A 281 4.73 -4.74 -10.47
C ILE A 281 5.29 -4.11 -11.74
N GLU A 282 6.62 -3.98 -11.86
CA GLU A 282 7.26 -3.38 -13.03
C GLU A 282 7.04 -4.21 -14.31
N GLY A 283 6.91 -5.54 -14.17
CA GLY A 283 6.64 -6.47 -15.27
C GLY A 283 5.16 -6.73 -15.55
N ASP A 284 4.22 -5.94 -15.00
CA ASP A 284 2.76 -6.10 -15.18
C ASP A 284 2.23 -7.51 -14.82
N LYS A 285 2.91 -8.22 -13.89
CA LYS A 285 2.50 -9.54 -13.41
C LYS A 285 1.71 -9.50 -12.11
N LEU A 286 1.59 -8.33 -11.48
CA LEU A 286 0.72 -8.05 -10.34
C LEU A 286 -0.05 -6.75 -10.58
N ILE A 287 -1.36 -6.85 -10.62
CA ILE A 287 -2.28 -5.72 -10.78
C ILE A 287 -2.72 -5.26 -9.40
N ILE A 288 -2.46 -4.00 -9.09
CA ILE A 288 -2.87 -3.32 -7.86
C ILE A 288 -3.68 -2.10 -8.28
N THR A 289 -4.95 -2.06 -7.87
CA THR A 289 -5.86 -0.92 -8.14
C THR A 289 -6.27 -0.21 -6.85
N ASP A 290 -5.74 -0.66 -5.70
CA ASP A 290 -5.98 -0.06 -4.40
C ASP A 290 -5.16 1.21 -4.22
N PHE A 291 -5.85 2.31 -3.91
CA PHE A 291 -5.22 3.61 -3.70
C PHE A 291 -4.22 3.59 -2.53
N ASP A 292 -4.57 2.96 -1.40
CA ASP A 292 -3.75 3.03 -0.20
C ASP A 292 -2.45 2.23 -0.37
N ILE A 293 -2.49 1.08 -1.07
CA ILE A 293 -1.28 0.31 -1.43
C ILE A 293 -0.40 1.15 -2.36
N ILE A 294 -0.98 1.83 -3.37
CA ILE A 294 -0.21 2.68 -4.29
C ILE A 294 0.40 3.87 -3.53
N ALA A 295 -0.34 4.47 -2.60
CA ALA A 295 0.14 5.56 -1.75
C ALA A 295 1.33 5.10 -0.88
N GLU A 296 1.24 3.96 -0.21
CA GLU A 296 2.36 3.40 0.55
C GLU A 296 3.56 3.05 -0.34
N LEU A 297 3.35 2.47 -1.54
CA LEU A 297 4.42 2.21 -2.51
C LEU A 297 5.15 3.49 -2.94
N SER A 298 4.44 4.62 -3.00
CA SER A 298 5.02 5.92 -3.38
C SER A 298 5.92 6.53 -2.31
N THR A 299 5.83 6.03 -1.08
CA THR A 299 6.64 6.44 0.07
C THR A 299 7.52 5.33 0.63
N PHE A 300 7.54 4.16 -0.01
CA PHE A 300 8.37 3.02 0.39
C PHE A 300 9.76 3.15 -0.21
N ILE A 301 10.70 3.66 0.57
CA ILE A 301 12.03 4.10 0.13
C ILE A 301 13.16 3.20 0.60
N SER A 302 14.29 3.30 -0.09
CA SER A 302 15.53 2.65 0.32
C SER A 302 16.14 3.34 1.54
N LYS A 303 16.32 2.59 2.64
CA LYS A 303 17.06 3.04 3.82
C LYS A 303 18.25 2.13 4.07
N GLY A 304 19.41 2.53 3.55
CA GLY A 304 20.66 1.76 3.66
C GLY A 304 20.58 0.42 2.92
N LYS A 305 20.39 -0.70 3.62
CA LYS A 305 20.28 -2.05 3.03
C LYS A 305 18.86 -2.62 3.12
N SER A 306 17.89 -1.82 3.51
CA SER A 306 16.49 -2.21 3.68
C SER A 306 15.56 -1.24 2.96
N TRP A 307 14.28 -1.55 2.95
CA TRP A 307 13.19 -0.73 2.43
C TRP A 307 12.22 -0.47 3.56
N GLU A 308 11.77 0.75 3.72
CA GLU A 308 10.87 1.17 4.80
C GLU A 308 10.02 2.35 4.33
N ALA A 309 8.92 2.61 5.02
CA ALA A 309 8.16 3.83 4.83
C ALA A 309 9.01 5.08 5.10
N ASP A 310 8.79 6.13 4.32
CA ASP A 310 9.36 7.45 4.59
C ASP A 310 8.77 8.03 5.89
N SER A 311 9.43 9.04 6.43
CA SER A 311 9.05 9.62 7.73
C SER A 311 7.61 10.14 7.69
N GLY A 312 6.78 9.67 8.63
CA GLY A 312 5.37 10.04 8.72
C GLY A 312 4.42 9.22 7.83
N SER A 313 4.94 8.22 7.09
CA SER A 313 4.14 7.28 6.29
C SER A 313 4.10 5.90 6.95
N THR A 314 3.21 5.04 6.47
CA THR A 314 3.07 3.63 6.87
C THR A 314 3.44 2.70 5.72
N ASP A 315 3.79 1.45 6.02
CA ASP A 315 4.11 0.40 5.03
C ASP A 315 3.41 -0.94 5.28
N ASP A 316 2.38 -0.96 6.13
CA ASP A 316 1.70 -2.19 6.56
C ASP A 316 1.09 -2.96 5.36
N LEU A 317 0.43 -2.26 4.43
CA LEU A 317 -0.12 -2.87 3.21
C LEU A 317 0.97 -3.27 2.21
N VAL A 318 2.01 -2.45 2.07
CA VAL A 318 3.18 -2.80 1.26
C VAL A 318 3.89 -3.99 1.85
N MET A 319 3.98 -4.13 3.18
CA MET A 319 4.54 -5.32 3.82
C MET A 319 3.72 -6.57 3.51
N CYS A 320 2.39 -6.51 3.46
CA CYS A 320 1.57 -7.62 2.94
C CYS A 320 1.95 -7.95 1.49
N CYS A 321 2.17 -6.95 0.63
CA CYS A 321 2.62 -7.17 -0.74
C CYS A 321 4.05 -7.75 -0.81
N VAL A 322 4.95 -7.37 0.11
CA VAL A 322 6.31 -7.93 0.24
C VAL A 322 6.25 -9.41 0.65
N ILE A 323 5.36 -9.77 1.58
CA ILE A 323 5.10 -11.16 1.97
C ILE A 323 4.62 -11.96 0.76
N PHE A 324 3.69 -11.40 -0.03
CA PHE A 324 3.23 -12.01 -1.27
C PHE A 324 4.36 -12.14 -2.30
N GLY A 325 5.21 -11.12 -2.48
CA GLY A 325 6.38 -11.17 -3.35
C GLY A 325 7.36 -12.28 -2.97
N TRP A 326 7.55 -12.52 -1.66
CA TRP A 326 8.32 -13.67 -1.18
C TRP A 326 7.62 -14.99 -1.49
N LEU A 327 6.31 -15.09 -1.24
CA LEU A 327 5.48 -16.27 -1.49
C LEU A 327 5.50 -16.68 -2.97
N ALA A 328 5.31 -15.75 -3.88
CA ALA A 328 5.28 -15.99 -5.32
C ALA A 328 6.61 -16.53 -5.89
N ASN A 329 7.71 -16.41 -5.14
CA ASN A 329 9.01 -16.98 -5.51
C ASN A 329 9.23 -18.41 -5.01
N GLN A 330 8.31 -18.95 -4.18
CA GLN A 330 8.47 -20.29 -3.61
C GLN A 330 8.04 -21.37 -4.61
N SER A 331 8.83 -22.47 -4.68
CA SER A 331 8.50 -23.59 -5.57
C SER A 331 7.14 -24.22 -5.26
N TYR A 332 6.84 -24.40 -3.98
CA TYR A 332 5.54 -24.93 -3.57
C TYR A 332 4.36 -24.04 -3.99
N PHE A 333 4.52 -22.71 -3.97
CA PHE A 333 3.49 -21.80 -4.47
C PHE A 333 3.27 -21.94 -5.98
N LYS A 334 4.36 -22.12 -6.75
CA LYS A 334 4.29 -22.35 -8.19
C LYS A 334 3.59 -23.66 -8.53
N GLU A 335 3.87 -24.72 -7.77
CA GLU A 335 3.17 -26.00 -7.88
C GLU A 335 1.68 -25.88 -7.56
N LEU A 336 1.33 -25.06 -6.54
CA LEU A 336 -0.04 -24.81 -6.12
C LEU A 336 -0.85 -24.05 -7.18
N THR A 337 -0.21 -23.09 -7.87
CA THR A 337 -0.88 -22.20 -8.84
C THR A 337 -0.66 -22.64 -10.30
N ASP A 338 0.19 -23.63 -10.53
CA ASP A 338 0.62 -24.11 -11.87
C ASP A 338 1.15 -22.99 -12.79
N VAL A 339 1.67 -21.89 -12.19
CA VAL A 339 2.13 -20.70 -12.93
C VAL A 339 3.56 -20.34 -12.57
N ASP A 340 4.48 -20.53 -13.52
CA ASP A 340 5.85 -20.01 -13.42
C ASP A 340 5.97 -18.59 -13.99
N VAL A 341 5.48 -17.61 -13.26
CA VAL A 341 5.53 -16.19 -13.65
C VAL A 341 6.97 -15.72 -13.91
N ARG A 342 7.94 -16.21 -13.13
CA ARG A 342 9.34 -15.80 -13.29
C ARG A 342 9.96 -16.33 -14.58
N GLY A 343 9.64 -17.58 -14.94
CA GLY A 343 10.03 -18.16 -16.22
C GLY A 343 9.42 -17.41 -17.41
N GLN A 344 8.14 -17.06 -17.30
CA GLN A 344 7.47 -16.25 -18.32
C GLN A 344 8.11 -14.87 -18.49
N MET A 345 8.38 -14.14 -17.40
CA MET A 345 9.04 -12.83 -17.45
C MET A 345 10.44 -12.91 -18.10
N PHE A 346 11.22 -13.95 -17.78
CA PHE A 346 12.53 -14.13 -18.37
C PHE A 346 12.44 -14.36 -19.88
N THR A 347 11.50 -15.19 -20.33
CA THR A 347 11.25 -15.46 -21.75
C THR A 347 10.78 -14.21 -22.49
N GLU A 348 9.86 -13.44 -21.89
CA GLU A 348 9.39 -12.17 -22.46
C GLU A 348 10.51 -11.15 -22.62
N GLN A 349 11.42 -11.04 -21.63
CA GLN A 349 12.58 -10.15 -21.72
C GLN A 349 13.57 -10.60 -22.80
N GLN A 350 13.84 -11.91 -22.93
CA GLN A 350 14.67 -12.41 -24.00
C GLN A 350 14.07 -12.11 -25.38
N ASN A 351 12.78 -12.37 -25.56
CA ASN A 351 12.09 -12.10 -26.81
C ASN A 351 12.11 -10.60 -27.17
N ALA A 352 11.97 -9.72 -26.18
CA ALA A 352 12.06 -8.27 -26.38
C ALA A 352 13.47 -7.85 -26.82
N ILE A 353 14.52 -8.37 -26.19
CA ILE A 353 15.92 -8.11 -26.58
C ILE A 353 16.21 -8.62 -28.00
N GLU A 354 15.74 -9.83 -28.36
CA GLU A 354 15.90 -10.38 -29.71
C GLU A 354 15.16 -9.55 -30.76
N ALA A 355 13.97 -9.02 -30.43
CA ALA A 355 13.21 -8.14 -31.32
C ALA A 355 13.90 -6.79 -31.55
N ASP A 356 14.55 -6.23 -30.51
CA ASP A 356 15.30 -4.96 -30.61
C ASP A 356 16.63 -5.12 -31.37
N MET A 357 17.14 -6.37 -31.51
CA MET A 357 18.36 -6.66 -32.23
C MET A 357 18.12 -7.05 -33.71
N ALA A 358 16.89 -7.30 -34.12
CA ALA A 358 16.49 -7.68 -35.47
C ALA A 358 16.04 -6.45 -36.30
#